data_c41fc460fd799291bf90c7227bf68ef3
#
_entry.id   c41fc460fd799291bf90c7227bf68ef3
#
_cell.length_a   1.000
_cell.length_b   1.000
_cell.length_c   1.000
_cell.angle_alpha   90.00
_cell.angle_beta   90.00
_cell.angle_gamma   90.00
#
_symmetry.space_group_name_H-M   'P 1'
#
loop_
_entity.id
_entity.type
_entity.pdbx_description
1 polymer ?
#
loop_
_entity_poly.entity_id
_entity_poly.type
_entity_poly.pdbx_seq_one_letter_code
_entity_poly.pdbx_strand_id
1 'polypeptide(L)'
;LVLHEKSLLKEIYKDNADSFIGNCDSQIFLGGSEQTTLKDLYATLGKETIDMYNTGETRGQSQSYNMNYQKLGHDLMSIDELAVMDGSKCIVQVRGVRSFLSDKYDLTKHPKYHLTADADKRNWFDIEKFLKTKDNLILKADDQFTVIKVEE
;
A
#
# COMPACT_ATOMS: atom_id res chain seq x y z
N LEU A 1 -3.90 -5.94 8.72
CA LEU A 1 -3.00 -6.81 7.96
C LEU A 1 -1.96 -5.94 7.27
N VAL A 2 -0.69 -6.23 7.45
CA VAL A 2 0.44 -5.61 6.76
C VAL A 2 1.12 -6.69 5.93
N LEU A 3 1.32 -6.44 4.65
CA LEU A 3 1.91 -7.36 3.70
C LEU A 3 3.09 -6.69 2.99
N HIS A 4 4.15 -7.43 2.78
CA HIS A 4 5.23 -7.01 1.90
C HIS A 4 4.84 -7.18 0.43
N GLU A 5 4.21 -8.31 0.12
CA GLU A 5 3.80 -8.69 -1.23
C GLU A 5 2.49 -9.47 -1.19
N LYS A 6 1.68 -9.29 -2.21
CA LYS A 6 0.41 -10.01 -2.35
C LYS A 6 0.63 -11.51 -2.63
N SER A 7 1.73 -11.84 -3.26
CA SER A 7 2.16 -13.23 -3.54
C SER A 7 2.32 -14.06 -2.27
N LEU A 8 2.86 -13.49 -1.19
CA LEU A 8 3.00 -14.17 0.10
C LEU A 8 1.64 -14.57 0.70
N LEU A 9 0.62 -13.72 0.52
CA LEU A 9 -0.71 -14.05 0.98
C LEU A 9 -1.28 -15.24 0.22
N LYS A 10 -1.03 -15.32 -1.09
CA LYS A 10 -1.46 -16.44 -1.93
C LYS A 10 -0.74 -17.75 -1.58
N GLU A 11 0.52 -17.67 -1.20
CA GLU A 11 1.28 -18.85 -0.74
C GLU A 11 0.65 -19.48 0.51
N ILE A 12 0.26 -18.63 1.49
CA ILE A 12 -0.32 -19.07 2.77
C ILE A 12 -1.78 -19.50 2.62
N TYR A 13 -2.60 -18.66 1.99
CA TYR A 13 -4.06 -18.82 1.96
C TYR A 13 -4.62 -19.35 0.64
N LYS A 14 -3.77 -19.61 -0.37
CA LYS A 14 -4.15 -20.15 -1.69
C LYS A 14 -5.33 -19.37 -2.29
N ASP A 15 -6.40 -20.06 -2.63
CA ASP A 15 -7.59 -19.49 -3.28
C ASP A 15 -8.36 -18.50 -2.41
N ASN A 16 -8.16 -18.51 -1.09
CA ASN A 16 -8.82 -17.59 -0.16
C ASN A 16 -8.13 -16.23 -0.02
N ALA A 17 -6.94 -16.06 -0.58
CA ALA A 17 -6.16 -14.82 -0.47
C ALA A 17 -6.92 -13.58 -0.97
N ASP A 18 -7.60 -13.70 -2.11
CA ASP A 18 -8.34 -12.59 -2.70
C ASP A 18 -9.56 -12.20 -1.85
N SER A 19 -10.16 -13.16 -1.13
CA SER A 19 -11.26 -12.90 -0.19
C SER A 19 -10.81 -12.06 1.01
N PHE A 20 -9.59 -12.26 1.52
CA PHE A 20 -9.04 -11.43 2.61
C PHE A 20 -8.89 -9.98 2.17
N ILE A 21 -8.35 -9.76 0.96
CA ILE A 21 -8.15 -8.41 0.43
C ILE A 21 -9.50 -7.75 0.14
N GLY A 22 -10.45 -8.50 -0.46
CA GLY A 22 -11.79 -8.01 -0.78
C GLY A 22 -12.63 -7.62 0.43
N ASN A 23 -12.34 -8.19 1.61
CA ASN A 23 -13.02 -7.85 2.86
C ASN A 23 -12.40 -6.64 3.57
N CYS A 24 -11.27 -6.10 3.09
CA CYS A 24 -10.69 -4.89 3.64
C CYS A 24 -11.40 -3.66 3.07
N ASP A 25 -12.02 -2.86 3.96
CA ASP A 25 -12.67 -1.60 3.57
C ASP A 25 -11.67 -0.50 3.22
N SER A 26 -10.46 -0.59 3.74
CA SER A 26 -9.38 0.36 3.48
C SER A 26 -8.11 -0.38 3.11
N GLN A 27 -7.45 0.09 2.05
CA GLN A 27 -6.16 -0.42 1.59
C GLN A 27 -5.20 0.75 1.44
N ILE A 28 -3.98 0.58 1.92
CA ILE A 28 -2.92 1.59 1.81
C ILE A 28 -1.72 0.95 1.11
N PHE A 29 -1.36 1.49 -0.05
CA PHE A 29 -0.16 1.11 -0.76
C PHE A 29 0.98 2.06 -0.38
N LEU A 30 2.02 1.50 0.21
CA LEU A 30 3.17 2.25 0.71
C LEU A 30 4.37 2.25 -0.25
N GLY A 31 4.17 1.73 -1.45
CA GLY A 31 5.23 1.53 -2.43
C GLY A 31 5.65 0.06 -2.51
N GLY A 32 6.29 -0.28 -3.60
CA GLY A 32 6.76 -1.63 -3.89
C GLY A 32 6.93 -1.84 -5.40
N SER A 33 7.67 -2.86 -5.78
CA SER A 33 7.97 -3.18 -7.18
C SER A 33 7.38 -4.52 -7.65
N GLU A 34 6.59 -5.18 -6.82
CA GLU A 34 5.97 -6.47 -7.17
C GLU A 34 4.87 -6.26 -8.21
N GLN A 35 5.09 -6.87 -9.38
CA GLN A 35 4.30 -6.63 -10.59
C GLN A 35 2.81 -6.97 -10.45
N THR A 36 2.47 -8.00 -9.69
CA THR A 36 1.08 -8.41 -9.48
C THR A 36 0.34 -7.36 -8.67
N THR A 37 0.94 -6.87 -7.59
CA THR A 37 0.39 -5.80 -6.75
C THR A 37 0.22 -4.50 -7.54
N LEU A 38 1.22 -4.12 -8.37
CA LEU A 38 1.14 -2.93 -9.19
C LEU A 38 0.02 -3.01 -10.24
N LYS A 39 -0.16 -4.15 -10.90
CA LYS A 39 -1.25 -4.37 -11.87
C LYS A 39 -2.62 -4.30 -11.23
N ASP A 40 -2.79 -4.91 -10.07
CA ASP A 40 -4.05 -4.89 -9.34
C ASP A 40 -4.40 -3.46 -8.88
N LEU A 41 -3.39 -2.73 -8.38
CA LEU A 41 -3.55 -1.34 -7.97
C LEU A 41 -3.91 -0.45 -9.17
N TYR A 42 -3.20 -0.57 -10.29
CA TYR A 42 -3.49 0.13 -11.53
C TYR A 42 -4.94 -0.10 -11.98
N ALA A 43 -5.40 -1.37 -11.96
CA ALA A 43 -6.76 -1.71 -12.34
C ALA A 43 -7.83 -1.08 -11.43
N THR A 44 -7.54 -0.93 -10.14
CA THR A 44 -8.46 -0.34 -9.15
C THR A 44 -8.44 1.19 -9.14
N LEU A 45 -7.33 1.83 -9.50
CA LEU A 45 -7.23 3.29 -9.63
C LEU A 45 -8.13 3.82 -10.74
N GLY A 46 -8.17 3.10 -11.88
CA GLY A 46 -9.01 3.45 -13.02
C GLY A 46 -8.46 4.63 -13.83
N LYS A 47 -9.38 5.29 -14.54
CA LYS A 47 -9.06 6.36 -15.49
C LYS A 47 -9.82 7.63 -15.16
N GLU A 48 -9.22 8.78 -15.46
CA GLU A 48 -9.91 10.06 -15.51
C GLU A 48 -10.22 10.44 -16.96
N THR A 49 -11.23 11.28 -17.14
CA THR A 49 -11.56 11.83 -18.45
C THR A 49 -10.86 13.17 -18.62
N ILE A 50 -9.96 13.25 -19.59
CA ILE A 50 -9.33 14.50 -19.98
C ILE A 50 -9.96 15.02 -21.28
N ASP A 51 -10.11 16.35 -21.35
CA ASP A 51 -10.59 17.03 -22.53
C ASP A 51 -9.38 17.42 -23.40
N MET A 52 -9.27 16.81 -24.59
CA MET A 52 -8.24 17.16 -25.55
C MET A 52 -8.81 18.07 -26.61
N TYR A 53 -8.14 19.20 -26.83
CA TYR A 53 -8.43 20.14 -27.90
C TYR A 53 -7.37 19.97 -28.99
N ASN A 54 -7.80 19.52 -30.16
CA ASN A 54 -6.94 19.47 -31.36
C ASN A 54 -7.31 20.65 -32.26
N THR A 55 -6.40 21.62 -32.36
CA THR A 55 -6.57 22.74 -33.30
C THR A 55 -5.78 22.43 -34.57
N GLY A 56 -6.50 22.19 -35.68
CA GLY A 56 -5.90 22.08 -37.02
C GLY A 56 -6.01 23.43 -37.73
N GLU A 57 -4.88 24.08 -38.01
CA GLU A 57 -4.79 25.25 -38.87
C GLU A 57 -4.37 24.83 -40.26
N THR A 58 -5.23 24.94 -41.27
CA THR A 58 -4.89 24.71 -42.64
C THR A 58 -4.54 26.06 -43.29
N ARG A 59 -3.27 26.25 -43.61
CA ARG A 59 -2.79 27.42 -44.36
C ARG A 59 -3.00 27.18 -45.86
N GLY A 60 -4.11 27.61 -46.41
CA GLY A 60 -4.45 27.59 -47.81
C GLY A 60 -5.24 28.87 -48.16
N GLN A 61 -5.63 29.01 -49.44
CA GLN A 61 -6.38 30.19 -49.96
C GLN A 61 -7.74 30.42 -49.27
N SER A 62 -8.17 29.49 -48.40
CA SER A 62 -9.32 29.61 -47.50
C SER A 62 -8.86 29.14 -46.13
N GLN A 63 -8.76 30.05 -45.16
CA GLN A 63 -8.46 29.70 -43.76
C GLN A 63 -9.66 28.97 -43.14
N SER A 64 -9.49 27.73 -42.81
CA SER A 64 -10.48 26.98 -42.05
C SER A 64 -9.90 26.60 -40.70
N TYR A 65 -10.53 27.03 -39.63
CA TYR A 65 -10.26 26.58 -38.26
C TYR A 65 -11.17 25.41 -37.94
N ASN A 66 -10.56 24.25 -37.73
CA ASN A 66 -11.29 23.07 -37.25
C ASN A 66 -10.88 22.80 -35.83
N MET A 67 -11.78 22.97 -34.89
CA MET A 67 -11.60 22.67 -33.47
C MET A 67 -12.26 21.31 -33.22
N ASN A 68 -11.45 20.28 -33.04
CA ASN A 68 -11.92 18.93 -32.72
C ASN A 68 -11.81 18.70 -31.22
N TYR A 69 -12.96 18.52 -30.57
CA TYR A 69 -13.07 18.23 -29.16
C TYR A 69 -13.16 16.72 -28.94
N GLN A 70 -12.20 16.13 -28.22
CA GLN A 70 -12.20 14.71 -27.89
C GLN A 70 -12.08 14.53 -26.37
N LYS A 71 -12.95 13.68 -25.81
CA LYS A 71 -12.81 13.18 -24.45
C LYS A 71 -12.02 11.88 -24.47
N LEU A 72 -10.85 11.89 -23.83
CA LEU A 72 -9.99 10.71 -23.75
C LEU A 72 -9.90 10.26 -22.29
N GLY A 73 -10.01 8.93 -22.10
CA GLY A 73 -9.72 8.34 -20.80
C GLY A 73 -8.21 8.27 -20.59
N HIS A 74 -7.71 8.97 -19.58
CA HIS A 74 -6.31 8.94 -19.18
C HIS A 74 -6.17 8.15 -17.88
N ASP A 75 -5.16 7.29 -17.78
CA ASP A 75 -4.89 6.53 -16.57
C ASP A 75 -4.48 7.50 -15.45
N LEU A 76 -5.04 7.33 -14.24
CA LEU A 76 -4.68 8.17 -13.08
C LEU A 76 -3.21 8.05 -12.73
N MET A 77 -2.67 6.83 -12.79
CA MET A 77 -1.25 6.53 -12.68
C MET A 77 -0.95 5.28 -13.50
N SER A 78 0.11 5.31 -14.28
CA SER A 78 0.62 4.13 -14.99
C SER A 78 1.33 3.16 -14.04
N ILE A 79 1.54 1.91 -14.48
CA ILE A 79 2.30 0.92 -13.69
C ILE A 79 3.73 1.40 -13.43
N ASP A 80 4.33 2.06 -14.40
CA ASP A 80 5.70 2.59 -14.29
C ASP A 80 5.80 3.73 -13.27
N GLU A 81 4.82 4.62 -13.25
CA GLU A 81 4.71 5.69 -12.23
C GLU A 81 4.48 5.14 -10.83
N LEU A 82 3.66 4.08 -10.71
CA LEU A 82 3.45 3.39 -9.43
C LEU A 82 4.74 2.73 -8.93
N ALA A 83 5.55 2.16 -9.82
CA ALA A 83 6.81 1.51 -9.47
C ALA A 83 7.89 2.48 -8.98
N VAL A 84 7.88 3.73 -9.50
CA VAL A 84 8.83 4.80 -9.11
C VAL A 84 8.24 5.84 -8.18
N MET A 85 7.08 5.54 -7.57
CA MET A 85 6.41 6.46 -6.65
C MET A 85 7.34 6.90 -5.53
N ASP A 86 7.30 8.20 -5.21
CA ASP A 86 8.09 8.79 -4.13
C ASP A 86 7.91 8.01 -2.81
N GLY A 87 9.01 7.65 -2.16
CA GLY A 87 9.02 6.93 -0.90
C GLY A 87 8.31 7.64 0.26
N SER A 88 8.09 8.95 0.17
CA SER A 88 7.33 9.74 1.15
C SER A 88 5.81 9.70 0.93
N LYS A 89 5.35 9.18 -0.22
CA LYS A 89 3.94 9.13 -0.60
C LYS A 89 3.33 7.75 -0.38
N CYS A 90 2.01 7.73 -0.27
CA CYS A 90 1.22 6.50 -0.26
C CYS A 90 -0.09 6.71 -1.00
N ILE A 91 -0.65 5.62 -1.52
CA ILE A 91 -1.97 5.62 -2.15
C ILE A 91 -2.95 5.01 -1.18
N VAL A 92 -4.04 5.74 -0.92
CA VAL A 92 -5.09 5.32 0.01
C VAL A 92 -6.35 5.02 -0.78
N GLN A 93 -6.90 3.84 -0.58
CA GLN A 93 -8.16 3.38 -1.13
C GLN A 93 -9.12 3.08 0.01
N VAL A 94 -10.29 3.69 -0.01
CA VAL A 94 -11.34 3.47 0.99
C VAL A 94 -12.63 3.16 0.24
N ARG A 95 -13.36 2.15 0.69
CA ARG A 95 -14.64 1.77 0.09
C ARG A 95 -15.60 2.97 0.02
N GLY A 96 -16.13 3.25 -1.17
CA GLY A 96 -17.06 4.35 -1.39
C GLY A 96 -16.41 5.72 -1.62
N VAL A 97 -15.09 5.80 -1.61
CA VAL A 97 -14.32 7.03 -1.89
C VAL A 97 -13.36 6.78 -3.05
N ARG A 98 -13.12 7.79 -3.87
CA ARG A 98 -12.07 7.71 -4.90
C ARG A 98 -10.71 7.57 -4.23
N SER A 99 -9.85 6.76 -4.84
CA SER A 99 -8.45 6.63 -4.41
C SER A 99 -7.74 7.97 -4.44
N PHE A 100 -6.89 8.23 -3.47
CA PHE A 100 -6.13 9.49 -3.39
C PHE A 100 -4.68 9.25 -2.96
N LEU A 101 -3.82 10.16 -3.40
CA LEU A 101 -2.42 10.21 -3.01
C LEU A 101 -2.29 11.00 -1.70
N SER A 102 -1.54 10.47 -0.75
CA SER A 102 -1.30 11.09 0.55
C SER A 102 0.17 11.02 0.93
N ASP A 103 0.58 11.85 1.88
CA ASP A 103 1.90 11.78 2.48
C ASP A 103 1.93 10.70 3.56
N LYS A 104 3.04 9.96 3.64
CA LYS A 104 3.30 9.07 4.77
C LYS A 104 3.55 9.89 6.02
N TYR A 105 3.09 9.37 7.14
CA TYR A 105 3.38 10.00 8.43
C TYR A 105 4.88 9.96 8.73
N ASP A 106 5.43 11.11 9.09
CA ASP A 106 6.83 11.21 9.54
C ASP A 106 6.96 10.64 10.97
N LEU A 107 7.51 9.43 11.05
CA LEU A 107 7.68 8.71 12.32
C LEU A 107 8.51 9.48 13.33
N THR A 108 9.43 10.34 12.88
CA THR A 108 10.30 11.13 13.80
C THR A 108 9.49 12.11 14.64
N LYS A 109 8.32 12.54 14.16
CA LYS A 109 7.40 13.43 14.87
C LYS A 109 6.50 12.71 15.89
N HIS A 110 6.54 11.37 15.94
CA HIS A 110 5.70 10.61 16.87
C HIS A 110 6.23 10.79 18.31
N PRO A 111 5.36 11.07 19.30
CA PRO A 111 5.80 11.31 20.69
C PRO A 111 6.62 10.16 21.29
N LYS A 112 6.37 8.92 20.85
CA LYS A 112 7.10 7.73 21.32
C LYS A 112 8.26 7.32 20.40
N TYR A 113 8.65 8.15 19.42
CA TYR A 113 9.75 7.83 18.51
C TYR A 113 11.05 7.52 19.27
N HIS A 114 11.33 8.25 20.36
CA HIS A 114 12.50 8.05 21.20
C HIS A 114 12.61 6.64 21.83
N LEU A 115 11.50 5.86 21.85
CA LEU A 115 11.47 4.47 22.33
C LEU A 115 11.80 3.45 21.24
N THR A 116 11.95 3.87 20.00
CA THR A 116 12.28 2.98 18.88
C THR A 116 13.77 2.71 18.80
N ALA A 117 14.13 1.58 18.20
CA ALA A 117 15.53 1.24 17.93
C ALA A 117 16.20 2.20 16.92
N ASP A 118 15.40 2.83 16.03
CA ASP A 118 15.89 3.81 15.07
C ASP A 118 16.33 5.11 15.73
N ALA A 119 15.65 5.50 16.80
CA ALA A 119 16.02 6.69 17.58
C ALA A 119 17.22 6.42 18.51
N ASP A 120 17.26 5.27 19.15
CA ASP A 120 18.33 4.86 20.06
C ASP A 120 18.57 3.35 19.96
N LYS A 121 19.79 2.98 19.55
CA LYS A 121 20.19 1.56 19.41
C LYS A 121 20.05 0.76 20.73
N ARG A 122 20.01 1.40 21.87
CA ARG A 122 19.77 0.75 23.17
C ARG A 122 18.36 0.18 23.29
N ASN A 123 17.41 0.69 22.50
CA ASN A 123 16.04 0.18 22.43
C ASN A 123 15.89 -1.03 21.51
N TRP A 124 16.99 -1.53 20.94
CA TRP A 124 16.95 -2.75 20.11
C TRP A 124 16.41 -3.91 20.91
N PHE A 125 15.35 -4.53 20.40
CA PHE A 125 14.77 -5.71 21.01
C PHE A 125 15.55 -6.97 20.59
N ASP A 126 16.25 -7.56 21.56
CA ASP A 126 16.98 -8.83 21.39
C ASP A 126 16.04 -10.00 21.72
N ILE A 127 15.53 -10.65 20.65
CA ILE A 127 14.60 -11.76 20.76
C ILE A 127 15.20 -12.98 21.46
N GLU A 128 16.50 -13.26 21.24
CA GLU A 128 17.16 -14.40 21.87
C GLU A 128 17.29 -14.22 23.39
N LYS A 129 17.68 -13.00 23.79
CA LYS A 129 17.75 -12.64 25.20
C LYS A 129 16.38 -12.67 25.86
N PHE A 130 15.33 -12.20 25.15
CA PHE A 130 13.96 -12.25 25.63
C PHE A 130 13.47 -13.69 25.81
N LEU A 131 13.71 -14.57 24.85
CA LEU A 131 13.32 -15.98 24.92
C LEU A 131 14.03 -16.71 26.08
N LYS A 132 15.35 -16.50 26.25
CA LYS A 132 16.09 -17.05 27.39
C LYS A 132 15.56 -16.55 28.75
N THR A 133 15.06 -15.31 28.80
CA THR A 133 14.44 -14.77 30.03
C THR A 133 13.07 -15.34 30.29
N LYS A 134 12.33 -15.70 29.20
CA LYS A 134 10.98 -16.29 29.30
C LYS A 134 11.00 -17.71 29.90
N ASP A 135 12.07 -18.48 29.70
CA ASP A 135 12.24 -19.80 30.30
C ASP A 135 12.35 -19.76 31.84
N ASN A 136 12.60 -18.58 32.41
CA ASN A 136 12.66 -18.30 33.83
C ASN A 136 11.39 -17.60 34.38
N LEU A 137 10.28 -17.59 33.63
CA LEU A 137 9.01 -17.05 34.10
C LEU A 137 8.50 -17.87 35.29
N ILE A 138 8.65 -17.31 36.48
CA ILE A 138 8.02 -17.85 37.69
C ILE A 138 6.52 -17.53 37.57
N LEU A 139 5.76 -18.58 37.23
CA LEU A 139 4.30 -18.50 37.23
C LEU A 139 3.80 -18.26 38.65
N LYS A 140 3.03 -17.21 38.87
CA LYS A 140 2.35 -16.96 40.14
C LYS A 140 1.14 -17.88 40.22
N ALA A 141 0.78 -18.33 41.42
CA ALA A 141 -0.30 -19.29 41.65
C ALA A 141 -1.67 -18.84 41.12
N ASP A 142 -1.86 -17.51 40.89
CA ASP A 142 -3.09 -16.93 40.38
C ASP A 142 -3.15 -16.80 38.84
N ASP A 143 -2.05 -17.16 38.17
CA ASP A 143 -2.01 -17.10 36.70
C ASP A 143 -2.70 -18.33 36.10
N GLN A 144 -3.87 -18.14 35.50
CA GLN A 144 -4.58 -19.19 34.76
C GLN A 144 -4.10 -19.24 33.32
N PHE A 145 -3.45 -20.36 32.94
CA PHE A 145 -2.99 -20.57 31.57
C PHE A 145 -3.71 -21.76 30.94
N THR A 146 -4.22 -21.59 29.74
CA THR A 146 -4.70 -22.68 28.91
C THR A 146 -3.55 -23.18 28.06
N VAL A 147 -3.03 -24.38 28.35
CA VAL A 147 -2.00 -25.01 27.52
C VAL A 147 -2.68 -25.64 26.31
N ILE A 148 -2.47 -25.09 25.13
CA ILE A 148 -2.87 -25.71 23.87
C ILE A 148 -1.71 -26.60 23.43
N LYS A 149 -1.88 -27.93 23.48
CA LYS A 149 -0.95 -28.87 22.84
C LYS A 149 -1.19 -28.79 21.34
N VAL A 150 -0.19 -28.34 20.60
CA VAL A 150 -0.13 -28.50 19.14
C VAL A 150 0.44 -29.88 18.91
N GLU A 151 -0.38 -30.82 18.45
CA GLU A 151 0.11 -32.10 17.95
C GLU A 151 0.78 -31.86 16.60
N GLU A 152 2.00 -32.40 16.43
CA GLU A 152 2.79 -32.35 15.20
C GLU A 152 2.18 -33.23 14.09
#